data_30452caddd2664cd2c1074a465a0f3bd
#
_entry.id   30452caddd2664cd2c1074a465a0f3bd
#
_cell.length_a   1.000
_cell.length_b   1.000
_cell.length_c   1.000
_cell.angle_alpha   90.00
_cell.angle_beta   90.00
_cell.angle_gamma   90.00
#
_symmetry.space_group_name_H-M   'P 1'
#
loop_
_entity.id
_entity.type
_entity.pdbx_description
1 polymer ?
#
loop_
_entity_poly.entity_id
_entity_poly.type
_entity_poly.pdbx_seq_one_letter_code
_entity_poly.pdbx_strand_id
1 'polypeptide(L)'
;MTAFLIRAMTSADVDAATALVLRGEFGDRRTFFQFALDHPDADPLVGVAGTEIVATGVGTRNGPAGWVGAIFVAPERRREGLGRAISEAVCERLEARGARTLVLMASTAGRPVYEKLGFRVATRYHVVEATGTQGDDDAAARPEDGSVRPFDPARDLEAAIELDRNATGEDRASLLRRFAATPGSLADRNPEGLAGFLVRPTWHGAAIVARTPESALRLLDARRRTTPPGHRIRAGLMTENEAGRAAFGAAGWTEAWTGTRMERGPALRMRPDWLYGQFGGAIG
;
A
#
# COMPACT_ATOMS: atom_id res chain seq x y z
N MET A 1 -20.56 15.77 -24.82
CA MET A 1 -19.75 15.38 -23.62
C MET A 1 -20.35 16.09 -22.42
N THR A 2 -20.89 15.39 -21.46
CA THR A 2 -21.36 16.02 -20.22
C THR A 2 -20.15 16.56 -19.49
N ALA A 3 -20.14 17.87 -19.20
CA ALA A 3 -19.09 18.51 -18.44
C ALA A 3 -18.94 17.81 -17.08
N PHE A 4 -17.73 17.53 -16.63
CA PHE A 4 -17.44 17.05 -15.29
C PHE A 4 -16.44 17.99 -14.61
N LEU A 5 -16.54 18.06 -13.30
CA LEU A 5 -15.67 18.89 -12.45
C LEU A 5 -14.85 17.98 -11.55
N ILE A 6 -13.53 18.21 -11.49
CA ILE A 6 -12.67 17.57 -10.48
C ILE A 6 -12.49 18.56 -9.32
N ARG A 7 -12.77 18.09 -8.11
CA ARG A 7 -12.59 18.87 -6.88
C ARG A 7 -12.07 18.01 -5.74
N ALA A 8 -11.63 18.65 -4.66
CA ALA A 8 -11.33 17.95 -3.42
C ALA A 8 -12.54 17.18 -2.92
N MET A 9 -12.31 15.98 -2.39
CA MET A 9 -13.30 15.19 -1.69
C MET A 9 -13.61 15.85 -0.34
N THR A 10 -14.86 15.78 0.09
CA THR A 10 -15.31 16.21 1.41
C THR A 10 -15.86 15.01 2.19
N SER A 11 -16.12 15.17 3.49
CA SER A 11 -16.74 14.11 4.31
C SER A 11 -18.12 13.69 3.79
N ALA A 12 -18.87 14.61 3.19
CA ALA A 12 -20.18 14.34 2.59
C ALA A 12 -20.09 13.43 1.34
N ASP A 13 -18.93 13.35 0.70
CA ASP A 13 -18.71 12.54 -0.51
C ASP A 13 -18.37 11.08 -0.21
N VAL A 14 -17.98 10.74 1.02
CA VAL A 14 -17.42 9.43 1.37
C VAL A 14 -18.36 8.28 1.04
N ASP A 15 -19.66 8.44 1.34
CA ASP A 15 -20.65 7.39 1.07
C ASP A 15 -20.81 7.14 -0.42
N ALA A 16 -20.98 8.21 -1.20
CA ALA A 16 -21.13 8.12 -2.65
C ALA A 16 -19.84 7.62 -3.34
N ALA A 17 -18.67 8.09 -2.89
CA ALA A 17 -17.38 7.60 -3.39
C ALA A 17 -17.16 6.12 -3.07
N THR A 18 -17.54 5.67 -1.85
CA THR A 18 -17.49 4.26 -1.47
C THR A 18 -18.43 3.41 -2.32
N ALA A 19 -19.67 3.84 -2.49
CA ALA A 19 -20.66 3.16 -3.34
C ALA A 19 -20.15 3.05 -4.80
N LEU A 20 -19.51 4.09 -5.30
CA LEU A 20 -18.91 4.09 -6.64
C LEU A 20 -17.82 3.02 -6.77
N VAL A 21 -16.86 2.97 -5.86
CA VAL A 21 -15.72 2.02 -5.96
C VAL A 21 -16.11 0.58 -5.69
N LEU A 22 -17.18 0.34 -4.90
CA LEU A 22 -17.78 -0.99 -4.70
C LEU A 22 -18.33 -1.62 -5.97
N ARG A 23 -18.61 -0.81 -7.02
CA ARG A 23 -19.03 -1.30 -8.35
C ARG A 23 -17.88 -1.93 -9.16
N GLY A 24 -16.66 -1.93 -8.61
CA GLY A 24 -15.47 -2.55 -9.17
C GLY A 24 -14.82 -3.53 -8.19
N GLU A 25 -13.61 -3.96 -8.50
CA GLU A 25 -12.85 -4.94 -7.69
C GLU A 25 -12.08 -4.29 -6.52
N PHE A 26 -12.33 -3.02 -6.21
CA PHE A 26 -11.58 -2.27 -5.19
C PHE A 26 -11.99 -2.63 -3.75
N GLY A 27 -13.17 -3.26 -3.55
CA GLY A 27 -13.74 -3.51 -2.23
C GLY A 27 -14.19 -2.23 -1.51
N ASP A 28 -14.59 -2.38 -0.25
CA ASP A 28 -14.98 -1.24 0.57
C ASP A 28 -13.77 -0.33 0.87
N ARG A 29 -13.91 0.95 0.51
CA ARG A 29 -12.88 1.98 0.69
C ARG A 29 -13.29 3.07 1.69
N ARG A 30 -14.37 2.92 2.41
CA ARG A 30 -14.86 3.90 3.38
C ARG A 30 -13.78 4.34 4.37
N THR A 31 -13.22 3.37 5.08
CA THR A 31 -12.16 3.64 6.07
C THR A 31 -10.92 4.29 5.44
N PHE A 32 -10.59 3.90 4.22
CA PHE A 32 -9.49 4.51 3.49
C PHE A 32 -9.78 5.95 3.06
N PHE A 33 -10.99 6.26 2.58
CA PHE A 33 -11.36 7.63 2.22
C PHE A 33 -11.44 8.53 3.46
N GLN A 34 -11.98 8.03 4.58
CA GLN A 34 -11.96 8.76 5.85
C GLN A 34 -10.52 9.08 6.29
N PHE A 35 -9.62 8.08 6.25
CA PHE A 35 -8.21 8.31 6.51
C PHE A 35 -7.62 9.38 5.57
N ALA A 36 -7.89 9.29 4.27
CA ALA A 36 -7.34 10.23 3.29
C ALA A 36 -7.82 11.67 3.50
N LEU A 37 -9.02 11.86 4.03
CA LEU A 37 -9.54 13.18 4.42
C LEU A 37 -8.84 13.75 5.65
N ASP A 38 -8.47 12.89 6.60
CA ASP A 38 -7.88 13.30 7.88
C ASP A 38 -6.35 13.39 7.85
N HIS A 39 -5.70 12.75 6.86
CA HIS A 39 -4.24 12.66 6.81
C HIS A 39 -3.63 13.86 6.05
N PRO A 40 -2.71 14.63 6.67
CA PRO A 40 -2.18 15.86 6.09
C PRO A 40 -1.40 15.67 4.78
N ASP A 41 -0.84 14.47 4.56
CA ASP A 41 -0.10 14.13 3.35
C ASP A 41 -0.97 13.44 2.28
N ALA A 42 -2.26 13.22 2.53
CA ALA A 42 -3.19 12.68 1.54
C ALA A 42 -4.05 13.80 0.92
N ASP A 43 -4.46 13.61 -0.32
CA ASP A 43 -5.25 14.57 -1.10
C ASP A 43 -6.29 13.80 -1.93
N PRO A 44 -7.44 13.46 -1.34
CA PRO A 44 -8.49 12.76 -2.04
C PRO A 44 -9.29 13.69 -2.95
N LEU A 45 -9.55 13.23 -4.18
CA LEU A 45 -10.31 13.95 -5.21
C LEU A 45 -11.53 13.15 -5.66
N VAL A 46 -12.55 13.87 -6.11
CA VAL A 46 -13.71 13.32 -6.81
C VAL A 46 -13.92 14.02 -8.14
N GLY A 47 -14.36 13.25 -9.14
CA GLY A 47 -14.89 13.76 -10.39
C GLY A 47 -16.42 13.74 -10.33
N VAL A 48 -17.06 14.89 -10.55
CA VAL A 48 -18.51 15.08 -10.40
C VAL A 48 -19.13 15.46 -11.74
N ALA A 49 -20.18 14.78 -12.15
CA ALA A 49 -20.99 15.11 -13.31
C ALA A 49 -22.42 15.42 -12.85
N GLY A 50 -22.84 16.70 -12.99
CA GLY A 50 -24.06 17.17 -12.33
C GLY A 50 -23.95 17.07 -10.81
N THR A 51 -24.75 16.20 -10.20
CA THR A 51 -24.70 15.93 -8.74
C THR A 51 -24.05 14.58 -8.42
N GLU A 52 -23.64 13.80 -9.42
CA GLU A 52 -23.18 12.43 -9.25
C GLU A 52 -21.65 12.37 -9.21
N ILE A 53 -21.09 11.60 -8.25
CA ILE A 53 -19.66 11.26 -8.22
C ILE A 53 -19.42 10.13 -9.23
N VAL A 54 -18.62 10.39 -10.27
CA VAL A 54 -18.35 9.48 -11.37
C VAL A 54 -16.88 9.03 -11.43
N ALA A 55 -16.02 9.65 -10.64
CA ALA A 55 -14.63 9.24 -10.52
C ALA A 55 -14.07 9.53 -9.13
N THR A 56 -13.06 8.77 -8.72
CA THR A 56 -12.24 9.01 -7.52
C THR A 56 -10.77 8.99 -7.86
N GLY A 57 -9.95 9.66 -7.05
CA GLY A 57 -8.51 9.58 -7.09
C GLY A 57 -7.93 10.06 -5.76
N VAL A 58 -6.82 9.47 -5.32
CA VAL A 58 -6.14 9.89 -4.09
C VAL A 58 -4.65 10.04 -4.36
N GLY A 59 -4.10 11.20 -4.00
CA GLY A 59 -2.66 11.42 -3.92
C GLY A 59 -2.19 11.26 -2.48
N THR A 60 -1.05 10.60 -2.25
CA THR A 60 -0.42 10.56 -0.94
C THR A 60 1.06 10.89 -1.06
N ARG A 61 1.53 11.89 -0.33
CA ARG A 61 2.92 12.33 -0.37
C ARG A 61 3.74 11.68 0.75
N ASN A 62 4.79 10.98 0.38
CA ASN A 62 5.76 10.34 1.28
C ASN A 62 7.15 11.00 1.11
N GLY A 63 7.33 12.21 1.60
CA GLY A 63 8.54 12.99 1.37
C GLY A 63 8.76 13.31 -0.11
N PRO A 64 9.81 12.78 -0.75
CA PRO A 64 10.08 13.01 -2.18
C PRO A 64 9.17 12.23 -3.12
N ALA A 65 8.48 11.20 -2.63
CA ALA A 65 7.58 10.36 -3.40
C ALA A 65 6.13 10.82 -3.29
N GLY A 66 5.37 10.72 -4.39
CA GLY A 66 3.93 10.93 -4.44
C GLY A 66 3.23 9.70 -5.00
N TRP A 67 2.38 9.07 -4.22
CA TRP A 67 1.60 7.90 -4.64
C TRP A 67 0.28 8.32 -5.28
N VAL A 68 0.04 7.85 -6.48
CA VAL A 68 -1.19 8.04 -7.23
C VAL A 68 -2.02 6.77 -7.13
N GLY A 69 -3.15 6.82 -6.45
CA GLY A 69 -3.95 5.63 -6.22
C GLY A 69 -5.44 5.89 -6.05
N ALA A 70 -6.19 4.83 -5.79
CA ALA A 70 -7.65 4.83 -5.74
C ALA A 70 -8.30 5.49 -6.98
N ILE A 71 -7.63 5.39 -8.14
CA ILE A 71 -8.19 5.89 -9.40
C ILE A 71 -9.28 4.93 -9.85
N PHE A 72 -10.51 5.41 -9.79
CA PHE A 72 -11.67 4.65 -10.24
C PHE A 72 -12.59 5.54 -11.06
N VAL A 73 -13.20 4.98 -12.10
CA VAL A 73 -14.19 5.65 -12.95
C VAL A 73 -15.40 4.75 -13.08
N ALA A 74 -16.58 5.34 -12.95
CA ALA A 74 -17.86 4.68 -13.14
C ALA A 74 -17.83 3.84 -14.43
N PRO A 75 -18.19 2.55 -14.40
CA PRO A 75 -18.08 1.65 -15.56
C PRO A 75 -18.70 2.22 -16.83
N GLU A 76 -19.87 2.81 -16.74
CA GLU A 76 -20.63 3.43 -17.83
C GLU A 76 -20.01 4.74 -18.38
N ARG A 77 -19.09 5.35 -17.61
CA ARG A 77 -18.42 6.60 -17.99
C ARG A 77 -16.96 6.37 -18.43
N ARG A 78 -16.56 5.10 -18.57
CA ARG A 78 -15.21 4.76 -19.05
C ARG A 78 -15.06 5.14 -20.52
N ARG A 79 -13.80 5.38 -20.92
CA ARG A 79 -13.40 5.85 -22.27
C ARG A 79 -13.83 7.28 -22.63
N GLU A 80 -14.38 8.04 -21.67
CA GLU A 80 -14.67 9.47 -21.79
C GLU A 80 -13.50 10.39 -21.39
N GLY A 81 -12.33 9.82 -21.06
CA GLY A 81 -11.15 10.61 -20.63
C GLY A 81 -11.10 10.87 -19.13
N LEU A 82 -12.12 10.54 -18.36
CA LEU A 82 -12.22 10.79 -16.91
C LEU A 82 -11.04 10.20 -16.12
N GLY A 83 -10.65 8.96 -16.43
CA GLY A 83 -9.53 8.30 -15.76
C GLY A 83 -8.20 9.03 -15.97
N ARG A 84 -7.98 9.56 -17.16
CA ARG A 84 -6.81 10.40 -17.45
C ARG A 84 -6.89 11.71 -16.68
N ALA A 85 -7.99 12.42 -16.76
CA ALA A 85 -8.15 13.73 -16.15
C ALA A 85 -8.00 13.68 -14.61
N ILE A 86 -8.63 12.69 -13.92
CA ILE A 86 -8.48 12.56 -12.47
C ILE A 86 -7.05 12.16 -12.08
N SER A 87 -6.39 11.30 -12.86
CA SER A 87 -4.99 10.93 -12.62
C SER A 87 -4.06 12.13 -12.79
N GLU A 88 -4.26 12.95 -13.83
CA GLU A 88 -3.51 14.16 -14.08
C GLU A 88 -3.66 15.17 -12.95
N ALA A 89 -4.91 15.42 -12.50
CA ALA A 89 -5.18 16.29 -11.36
C ALA A 89 -4.51 15.81 -10.05
N VAL A 90 -4.49 14.49 -9.78
CA VAL A 90 -3.77 13.93 -8.63
C VAL A 90 -2.26 14.16 -8.77
N CYS A 91 -1.70 13.93 -9.95
CA CYS A 91 -0.28 14.16 -10.23
C CYS A 91 0.12 15.62 -10.00
N GLU A 92 -0.63 16.57 -10.58
CA GLU A 92 -0.37 18.00 -10.44
C GLU A 92 -0.38 18.46 -8.98
N ARG A 93 -1.34 17.96 -8.18
CA ARG A 93 -1.41 18.28 -6.76
C ARG A 93 -0.24 17.73 -5.96
N LEU A 94 0.18 16.50 -6.24
CA LEU A 94 1.35 15.90 -5.60
C LEU A 94 2.64 16.68 -5.95
N GLU A 95 2.81 17.06 -7.21
CA GLU A 95 3.96 17.85 -7.66
C GLU A 95 3.97 19.26 -7.05
N ALA A 96 2.81 19.93 -6.99
CA ALA A 96 2.65 21.23 -6.34
C ALA A 96 2.99 21.17 -4.84
N ARG A 97 2.84 19.99 -4.20
CA ARG A 97 3.24 19.73 -2.81
C ARG A 97 4.68 19.23 -2.66
N GLY A 98 5.47 19.25 -3.74
CA GLY A 98 6.89 18.95 -3.74
C GLY A 98 7.27 17.48 -3.93
N ALA A 99 6.34 16.62 -4.36
CA ALA A 99 6.69 15.29 -4.80
C ALA A 99 7.53 15.37 -6.09
N ARG A 100 8.68 14.70 -6.09
CA ARG A 100 9.60 14.68 -7.24
C ARG A 100 9.48 13.41 -8.05
N THR A 101 9.07 12.33 -7.42
CA THR A 101 8.84 11.03 -8.06
C THR A 101 7.41 10.59 -7.79
N LEU A 102 6.64 10.43 -8.85
CA LEU A 102 5.30 9.90 -8.74
C LEU A 102 5.33 8.39 -8.95
N VAL A 103 4.58 7.67 -8.12
CA VAL A 103 4.55 6.21 -8.07
C VAL A 103 3.10 5.73 -8.12
N LEU A 104 2.86 4.62 -8.81
CA LEU A 104 1.56 3.96 -8.81
C LEU A 104 1.67 2.46 -9.07
N MET A 105 0.61 1.75 -8.73
CA MET A 105 0.39 0.35 -9.13
C MET A 105 -0.64 0.30 -10.24
N ALA A 106 -0.19 0.02 -11.46
CA ALA A 106 -1.05 -0.02 -12.63
C ALA A 106 -1.72 -1.40 -12.79
N SER A 107 -3.03 -1.38 -13.05
CA SER A 107 -3.71 -2.52 -13.66
C SER A 107 -3.38 -2.61 -15.15
N THR A 108 -3.61 -3.76 -15.77
CA THR A 108 -3.45 -3.93 -17.22
C THR A 108 -4.26 -2.90 -18.02
N ALA A 109 -5.49 -2.62 -17.59
CA ALA A 109 -6.34 -1.64 -18.26
C ALA A 109 -5.93 -0.19 -18.03
N GLY A 110 -5.33 0.12 -16.85
CA GLY A 110 -4.88 1.48 -16.50
C GLY A 110 -3.53 1.86 -17.11
N ARG A 111 -2.66 0.89 -17.34
CA ARG A 111 -1.29 1.11 -17.81
C ARG A 111 -1.18 2.05 -19.01
N PRO A 112 -1.97 1.92 -20.11
CA PRO A 112 -1.86 2.82 -21.25
C PRO A 112 -2.20 4.29 -20.92
N VAL A 113 -3.02 4.52 -19.90
CA VAL A 113 -3.34 5.89 -19.43
C VAL A 113 -2.11 6.50 -18.78
N TYR A 114 -1.44 5.75 -17.91
CA TYR A 114 -0.27 6.23 -17.19
C TYR A 114 0.95 6.40 -18.09
N GLU A 115 1.14 5.54 -19.09
CA GLU A 115 2.18 5.72 -20.11
C GLU A 115 2.01 7.07 -20.85
N LYS A 116 0.77 7.44 -21.19
CA LYS A 116 0.46 8.76 -21.79
C LYS A 116 0.68 9.95 -20.85
N LEU A 117 0.69 9.70 -19.52
CA LEU A 117 1.02 10.69 -18.50
C LEU A 117 2.53 10.72 -18.17
N GLY A 118 3.36 10.00 -18.94
CA GLY A 118 4.81 9.99 -18.80
C GLY A 118 5.36 9.02 -17.76
N PHE A 119 4.51 8.15 -17.20
CA PHE A 119 4.98 7.05 -16.34
C PHE A 119 5.66 5.97 -17.15
N ARG A 120 6.69 5.35 -16.55
CA ARG A 120 7.42 4.21 -17.09
C ARG A 120 7.30 3.04 -16.13
N VAL A 121 7.31 1.83 -16.67
CA VAL A 121 7.38 0.62 -15.85
C VAL A 121 8.73 0.63 -15.12
N ALA A 122 8.67 0.61 -13.80
CA ALA A 122 9.85 0.50 -12.93
C ALA A 122 10.14 -0.97 -12.64
N THR A 123 9.13 -1.71 -12.16
CA THR A 123 9.26 -3.14 -11.85
C THR A 123 7.91 -3.83 -11.86
N ARG A 124 7.90 -5.17 -11.72
CA ARG A 124 6.71 -5.94 -11.39
C ARG A 124 6.65 -6.20 -9.89
N TYR A 125 5.44 -6.22 -9.37
CA TYR A 125 5.14 -6.44 -7.97
C TYR A 125 4.33 -7.71 -7.82
N HIS A 126 4.97 -8.76 -7.29
CA HIS A 126 4.39 -10.09 -7.11
C HIS A 126 3.70 -10.16 -5.76
N VAL A 127 2.40 -10.30 -5.76
CA VAL A 127 1.64 -10.54 -4.54
C VAL A 127 1.54 -12.04 -4.34
N VAL A 128 2.11 -12.50 -3.23
CA VAL A 128 2.05 -13.89 -2.79
C VAL A 128 1.13 -14.01 -1.59
N GLU A 129 0.51 -15.17 -1.40
CA GLU A 129 -0.43 -15.40 -0.33
C GLU A 129 -0.25 -16.77 0.32
N ALA A 130 -0.63 -16.83 1.60
CA ALA A 130 -0.73 -18.05 2.37
C ALA A 130 -1.97 -18.00 3.28
N THR A 131 -2.46 -19.16 3.71
CA THR A 131 -3.63 -19.26 4.58
C THR A 131 -3.25 -19.04 6.04
N GLY A 132 -4.13 -18.44 6.83
CA GLY A 132 -4.03 -18.40 8.27
C GLY A 132 -4.00 -19.80 8.90
N THR A 133 -3.33 -19.93 10.02
CA THR A 133 -3.13 -21.21 10.73
C THR A 133 -3.47 -21.09 12.22
N GLN A 134 -4.32 -20.12 12.60
CA GLN A 134 -4.76 -19.97 13.98
C GLN A 134 -5.34 -21.28 14.52
N GLY A 135 -4.70 -21.83 15.56
CA GLY A 135 -5.20 -22.97 16.32
C GLY A 135 -5.93 -22.51 17.58
N ASP A 136 -6.50 -23.48 18.31
CA ASP A 136 -7.23 -23.22 19.55
C ASP A 136 -6.31 -22.79 20.72
N ASP A 137 -4.98 -22.86 20.55
CA ASP A 137 -4.00 -22.54 21.58
C ASP A 137 -3.34 -21.18 21.30
N ASP A 138 -3.66 -20.18 22.13
CA ASP A 138 -3.06 -18.82 22.10
C ASP A 138 -1.53 -18.83 22.33
N ALA A 139 -0.99 -19.88 22.93
CA ALA A 139 0.44 -20.07 23.16
C ALA A 139 1.23 -20.30 21.85
N ALA A 140 0.59 -20.81 20.80
CA ALA A 140 1.21 -21.03 19.48
C ALA A 140 1.49 -19.74 18.70
N ALA A 141 1.03 -18.57 19.20
CA ALA A 141 1.17 -17.30 18.53
C ALA A 141 2.60 -16.67 18.60
N ARG A 142 3.48 -17.21 19.47
CA ARG A 142 4.85 -16.69 19.62
C ARG A 142 5.83 -17.57 18.84
N PRO A 143 6.81 -16.96 18.10
CA PRO A 143 7.94 -17.70 17.61
C PRO A 143 8.66 -18.39 18.78
N GLU A 144 9.17 -19.60 18.57
CA GLU A 144 9.86 -20.37 19.60
C GLU A 144 11.09 -19.62 20.17
N ASP A 145 11.70 -18.75 19.38
CA ASP A 145 12.87 -17.94 19.75
C ASP A 145 12.55 -16.57 20.39
N GLY A 146 11.26 -16.19 20.46
CA GLY A 146 10.80 -14.93 21.04
C GLY A 146 11.26 -13.65 20.30
N SER A 147 11.82 -13.78 19.11
CA SER A 147 12.32 -12.64 18.32
C SER A 147 11.19 -11.73 17.81
N VAL A 148 10.06 -12.32 17.42
CA VAL A 148 8.87 -11.58 16.96
C VAL A 148 7.91 -11.33 18.12
N ARG A 149 7.47 -10.09 18.22
CA ARG A 149 6.54 -9.63 19.26
C ARG A 149 5.63 -8.51 18.73
N PRO A 150 4.55 -8.15 19.45
CA PRO A 150 3.76 -6.97 19.13
C PRO A 150 4.65 -5.73 18.99
N PHE A 151 4.38 -4.93 17.96
CA PHE A 151 5.08 -3.67 17.73
C PHE A 151 4.80 -2.70 18.89
N ASP A 152 5.85 -2.21 19.52
CA ASP A 152 5.79 -1.23 20.60
C ASP A 152 6.24 0.14 20.07
N PRO A 153 5.32 1.10 19.86
CA PRO A 153 5.69 2.41 19.30
C PRO A 153 6.76 3.15 20.11
N ALA A 154 6.76 2.99 21.44
CA ALA A 154 7.75 3.67 22.28
C ALA A 154 9.18 3.16 22.08
N ARG A 155 9.32 1.90 21.68
CA ARG A 155 10.62 1.23 21.50
C ARG A 155 11.03 1.05 20.07
N ASP A 156 10.06 0.77 19.17
CA ASP A 156 10.35 0.27 17.84
C ASP A 156 10.20 1.34 16.73
N LEU A 157 9.44 2.42 17.00
CA LEU A 157 8.99 3.35 15.95
C LEU A 157 10.15 4.07 15.24
N GLU A 158 11.09 4.64 15.97
CA GLU A 158 12.17 5.40 15.33
C GLU A 158 13.10 4.50 14.51
N ALA A 159 13.39 3.29 15.02
CA ALA A 159 14.16 2.29 14.27
C ALA A 159 13.39 1.79 13.02
N ALA A 160 12.05 1.67 13.13
CA ALA A 160 11.22 1.30 11.99
C ALA A 160 11.17 2.41 10.92
N ILE A 161 11.10 3.67 11.32
CA ILE A 161 11.15 4.83 10.40
C ILE A 161 12.49 4.85 9.66
N GLU A 162 13.59 4.64 10.36
CA GLU A 162 14.91 4.59 9.74
C GLU A 162 15.04 3.41 8.77
N LEU A 163 14.63 2.21 9.20
CA LEU A 163 14.65 1.01 8.36
C LEU A 163 13.78 1.18 7.11
N ASP A 164 12.59 1.74 7.29
CA ASP A 164 11.65 2.02 6.22
C ASP A 164 12.20 3.00 5.18
N ARG A 165 12.77 4.12 5.65
CA ARG A 165 13.37 5.13 4.77
C ARG A 165 14.53 4.55 3.95
N ASN A 166 15.35 3.71 4.57
CA ASN A 166 16.46 3.03 3.88
C ASN A 166 15.96 2.00 2.87
N ALA A 167 14.84 1.33 3.14
CA ALA A 167 14.26 0.34 2.25
C ALA A 167 13.52 0.94 1.06
N THR A 168 12.75 2.00 1.30
CA THR A 168 11.83 2.57 0.30
C THR A 168 12.40 3.76 -0.46
N GLY A 169 13.33 4.50 0.14
CA GLY A 169 13.74 5.82 -0.36
C GLY A 169 12.66 6.90 -0.19
N GLU A 170 11.59 6.59 0.55
CA GLU A 170 10.46 7.46 0.85
C GLU A 170 10.53 7.98 2.30
N ASP A 171 9.73 8.97 2.66
CA ASP A 171 9.49 9.34 4.04
C ASP A 171 8.06 9.01 4.43
N ARG A 172 7.88 7.78 4.95
CA ARG A 172 6.57 7.27 5.40
C ARG A 172 6.40 7.38 6.93
N ALA A 173 7.18 8.25 7.58
CA ALA A 173 7.14 8.41 9.04
C ALA A 173 5.74 8.77 9.57
N SER A 174 4.98 9.61 8.85
CA SER A 174 3.61 9.96 9.23
C SER A 174 2.68 8.75 9.22
N LEU A 175 2.79 7.88 8.21
CA LEU A 175 2.03 6.62 8.12
C LEU A 175 2.42 5.64 9.21
N LEU A 176 3.72 5.45 9.45
CA LEU A 176 4.19 4.58 10.52
C LEU A 176 3.70 5.06 11.89
N ARG A 177 3.80 6.36 12.21
CA ARG A 177 3.26 6.93 13.44
C ARG A 177 1.75 6.72 13.58
N ARG A 178 1.03 6.88 12.48
CA ARG A 178 -0.44 6.71 12.45
C ARG A 178 -0.86 5.27 12.74
N PHE A 179 -0.11 4.27 12.23
CA PHE A 179 -0.52 2.88 12.24
C PHE A 179 0.29 1.98 13.18
N ALA A 180 1.36 2.48 13.80
CA ALA A 180 2.24 1.68 14.68
C ALA A 180 1.49 0.92 15.78
N ALA A 181 0.48 1.55 16.39
CA ALA A 181 -0.33 0.96 17.46
C ALA A 181 -1.50 0.10 16.94
N THR A 182 -1.64 -0.09 15.63
CA THR A 182 -2.74 -0.91 15.08
C THR A 182 -2.57 -2.38 15.52
N PRO A 183 -3.60 -3.02 16.08
CA PRO A 183 -3.53 -4.41 16.53
C PRO A 183 -3.04 -5.36 15.43
N GLY A 184 -2.12 -6.25 15.77
CA GLY A 184 -1.48 -7.18 14.83
C GLY A 184 -0.31 -6.58 14.05
N SER A 185 0.14 -5.36 14.40
CA SER A 185 1.47 -4.87 14.01
C SER A 185 2.54 -5.60 14.83
N LEU A 186 3.66 -5.96 14.19
CA LEU A 186 4.69 -6.84 14.74
C LEU A 186 6.09 -6.25 14.52
N ALA A 187 7.02 -6.55 15.40
CA ALA A 187 8.43 -6.26 15.27
C ALA A 187 9.26 -7.55 15.43
N ASP A 188 10.23 -7.76 14.54
CA ASP A 188 11.25 -8.79 14.65
C ASP A 188 12.56 -8.14 15.08
N ARG A 189 13.16 -8.62 16.17
CA ARG A 189 14.39 -8.07 16.74
C ARG A 189 15.42 -9.16 16.99
N ASN A 190 16.67 -8.77 16.82
CA ASN A 190 17.84 -9.57 17.15
C ASN A 190 18.75 -8.74 18.10
N PRO A 191 19.91 -9.27 18.54
CA PRO A 191 20.85 -8.53 19.38
C PRO A 191 21.34 -7.21 18.76
N GLU A 192 21.33 -7.09 17.43
CA GLU A 192 21.76 -5.89 16.71
C GLU A 192 20.65 -4.82 16.61
N GLY A 193 19.42 -5.15 17.00
CA GLY A 193 18.30 -4.22 17.00
C GLY A 193 17.07 -4.69 16.23
N LEU A 194 16.39 -3.76 15.54
CA LEU A 194 15.22 -4.07 14.72
C LEU A 194 15.65 -4.71 13.38
N ALA A 195 15.34 -5.99 13.21
CA ALA A 195 15.61 -6.76 12.00
C ALA A 195 14.52 -6.58 10.93
N GLY A 196 13.27 -6.36 11.38
CA GLY A 196 12.14 -6.13 10.50
C GLY A 196 10.89 -5.72 11.27
N PHE A 197 9.88 -5.25 10.54
CA PHE A 197 8.58 -4.91 11.08
C PHE A 197 7.45 -5.23 10.10
N LEU A 198 6.26 -5.42 10.66
CA LEU A 198 4.99 -5.50 9.96
C LEU A 198 4.04 -4.51 10.62
N VAL A 199 3.72 -3.38 9.95
CA VAL A 199 2.78 -2.36 10.46
C VAL A 199 1.56 -2.33 9.55
N ARG A 200 0.37 -2.41 10.16
CA ARG A 200 -0.90 -2.54 9.46
C ARG A 200 -1.72 -1.26 9.53
N PRO A 201 -2.31 -0.82 8.41
CA PRO A 201 -3.42 0.12 8.45
C PRO A 201 -4.68 -0.58 8.98
N THR A 202 -5.75 0.19 9.21
CA THR A 202 -7.05 -0.33 9.67
C THR A 202 -7.87 -1.02 8.56
N TRP A 203 -7.39 -0.96 7.32
CA TRP A 203 -7.93 -1.69 6.16
C TRP A 203 -6.97 -2.83 5.73
N HIS A 204 -7.07 -3.29 4.48
CA HIS A 204 -6.21 -4.35 3.96
C HIS A 204 -4.80 -3.84 3.62
N GLY A 205 -3.80 -4.72 3.77
CA GLY A 205 -2.40 -4.47 3.49
C GLY A 205 -1.57 -4.40 4.76
N ALA A 206 -0.28 -4.30 4.59
CA ALA A 206 0.71 -4.03 5.65
C ALA A 206 1.99 -3.51 5.01
N ALA A 207 2.63 -2.52 5.62
CA ALA A 207 4.04 -2.26 5.35
C ALA A 207 4.86 -3.34 6.03
N ILE A 208 5.61 -4.11 5.25
CA ILE A 208 6.49 -5.17 5.73
C ILE A 208 7.88 -4.88 5.19
N VAL A 209 8.76 -4.53 6.10
CA VAL A 209 10.16 -4.23 5.79
C VAL A 209 11.03 -5.10 6.68
N ALA A 210 11.98 -5.81 6.08
CA ALA A 210 12.89 -6.68 6.81
C ALA A 210 14.24 -6.75 6.10
N ARG A 211 15.32 -6.87 6.88
CA ARG A 211 16.68 -6.92 6.33
C ARG A 211 16.99 -8.24 5.61
N THR A 212 16.24 -9.29 5.94
CA THR A 212 16.40 -10.62 5.35
C THR A 212 15.05 -11.29 5.09
N PRO A 213 14.98 -12.24 4.14
CA PRO A 213 13.76 -13.03 3.89
C PRO A 213 13.27 -13.81 5.12
N GLU A 214 14.20 -14.31 5.95
CA GLU A 214 13.86 -15.08 7.16
C GLU A 214 13.15 -14.20 8.19
N SER A 215 13.59 -12.94 8.36
CA SER A 215 12.92 -11.97 9.23
C SER A 215 11.51 -11.67 8.73
N ALA A 216 11.33 -11.47 7.42
CA ALA A 216 10.01 -11.26 6.82
C ALA A 216 9.09 -12.48 7.01
N LEU A 217 9.61 -13.69 6.82
CA LEU A 217 8.86 -14.93 7.02
C LEU A 217 8.45 -15.11 8.49
N ARG A 218 9.35 -14.86 9.47
CA ARG A 218 9.01 -14.91 10.91
C ARG A 218 7.84 -13.97 11.26
N LEU A 219 7.87 -12.73 10.76
CA LEU A 219 6.79 -11.75 10.95
C LEU A 219 5.46 -12.26 10.37
N LEU A 220 5.50 -12.79 9.16
CA LEU A 220 4.31 -13.28 8.46
C LEU A 220 3.79 -14.60 9.05
N ASP A 221 4.66 -15.49 9.51
CA ASP A 221 4.25 -16.71 10.20
C ASP A 221 3.62 -16.40 11.56
N ALA A 222 4.16 -15.45 12.31
CA ALA A 222 3.49 -14.94 13.51
C ALA A 222 2.10 -14.38 13.18
N ARG A 223 1.97 -13.66 12.07
CA ARG A 223 0.68 -13.17 11.59
C ARG A 223 -0.26 -14.30 11.18
N ARG A 224 0.23 -15.36 10.51
CA ARG A 224 -0.56 -16.52 10.10
C ARG A 224 -1.14 -17.24 11.32
N ARG A 225 -0.35 -17.41 12.38
CA ARG A 225 -0.80 -18.07 13.63
C ARG A 225 -1.93 -17.31 14.34
N THR A 226 -2.07 -16.00 14.12
CA THR A 226 -3.16 -15.18 14.68
C THR A 226 -4.30 -14.92 13.69
N THR A 227 -4.28 -15.56 12.53
CA THR A 227 -5.30 -15.40 11.49
C THR A 227 -6.07 -16.70 11.32
N PRO A 228 -7.42 -16.66 11.37
CA PRO A 228 -8.25 -17.85 11.26
C PRO A 228 -7.98 -18.64 9.97
N PRO A 229 -8.13 -19.99 10.00
CA PRO A 229 -8.09 -20.82 8.80
C PRO A 229 -9.08 -20.30 7.73
N GLY A 230 -8.69 -20.40 6.48
CA GLY A 230 -9.51 -19.91 5.35
C GLY A 230 -9.32 -18.42 5.04
N HIS A 231 -8.78 -17.61 5.97
CA HIS A 231 -8.40 -16.24 5.67
C HIS A 231 -7.00 -16.19 5.06
N ARG A 232 -6.83 -15.34 4.06
CA ARG A 232 -5.56 -15.19 3.36
C ARG A 232 -4.74 -14.03 3.90
N ILE A 233 -3.45 -14.28 4.04
CA ILE A 233 -2.44 -13.27 4.33
C ILE A 233 -1.63 -13.06 3.07
N ARG A 234 -1.29 -11.81 2.79
CA ARG A 234 -0.56 -11.43 1.59
C ARG A 234 0.73 -10.73 1.94
N ALA A 235 1.74 -11.01 1.12
CA ALA A 235 2.98 -10.28 1.04
C ALA A 235 3.16 -9.78 -0.40
N GLY A 236 4.04 -8.81 -0.60
CA GLY A 236 4.29 -8.27 -1.93
C GLY A 236 5.77 -8.02 -2.14
N LEU A 237 6.34 -8.65 -3.16
CA LEU A 237 7.74 -8.61 -3.47
C LEU A 237 7.97 -8.04 -4.87
N MET A 238 9.00 -7.23 -5.04
CA MET A 238 9.42 -6.78 -6.36
C MET A 238 10.19 -7.89 -7.08
N THR A 239 10.22 -7.84 -8.41
CA THR A 239 10.95 -8.83 -9.22
C THR A 239 12.42 -8.97 -8.78
N GLU A 240 13.04 -7.86 -8.40
CA GLU A 240 14.43 -7.77 -7.98
C GLU A 240 14.71 -8.42 -6.62
N ASN A 241 13.68 -8.70 -5.82
CA ASN A 241 13.81 -9.45 -4.56
C ASN A 241 13.82 -10.98 -4.84
N GLU A 242 14.82 -11.46 -5.56
CA GLU A 242 14.91 -12.86 -5.95
C GLU A 242 15.06 -13.80 -4.75
N ALA A 243 15.89 -13.44 -3.78
CA ALA A 243 16.09 -14.22 -2.55
C ALA A 243 14.79 -14.33 -1.74
N GLY A 244 14.06 -13.23 -1.60
CA GLY A 244 12.75 -13.23 -0.94
C GLY A 244 11.75 -14.11 -1.69
N ARG A 245 11.64 -13.99 -3.00
CA ARG A 245 10.71 -14.80 -3.80
C ARG A 245 11.02 -16.30 -3.69
N ALA A 246 12.30 -16.68 -3.71
CA ALA A 246 12.72 -18.06 -3.53
C ALA A 246 12.37 -18.58 -2.13
N ALA A 247 12.67 -17.81 -1.07
CA ALA A 247 12.38 -18.19 0.31
C ALA A 247 10.87 -18.33 0.57
N PHE A 248 10.05 -17.42 0.04
CA PHE A 248 8.59 -17.49 0.16
C PHE A 248 8.01 -18.70 -0.59
N GLY A 249 8.50 -18.99 -1.80
CA GLY A 249 8.13 -20.19 -2.53
C GLY A 249 8.46 -21.48 -1.77
N ALA A 250 9.68 -21.58 -1.20
CA ALA A 250 10.10 -22.70 -0.38
C ALA A 250 9.26 -22.86 0.90
N ALA A 251 8.75 -21.75 1.47
CA ALA A 251 7.84 -21.72 2.62
C ALA A 251 6.37 -21.98 2.26
N GLY A 252 6.06 -22.32 1.00
CA GLY A 252 4.72 -22.68 0.55
C GLY A 252 3.79 -21.50 0.26
N TRP A 253 4.33 -20.28 0.10
CA TRP A 253 3.56 -19.13 -0.38
C TRP A 253 3.35 -19.24 -1.89
N THR A 254 2.14 -18.94 -2.36
CA THR A 254 1.76 -19.03 -3.77
C THR A 254 1.47 -17.66 -4.36
N GLU A 255 1.82 -17.45 -5.62
CA GLU A 255 1.50 -16.19 -6.31
C GLU A 255 -0.02 -16.05 -6.51
N ALA A 256 -0.57 -14.95 -6.01
CA ALA A 256 -1.98 -14.61 -6.16
C ALA A 256 -2.22 -13.76 -7.41
N TRP A 257 -1.38 -12.73 -7.62
CA TRP A 257 -1.42 -11.87 -8.80
C TRP A 257 -0.13 -11.05 -8.91
N THR A 258 0.09 -10.45 -10.08
CA THR A 258 1.22 -9.56 -10.35
C THR A 258 0.73 -8.19 -10.79
N GLY A 259 1.18 -7.13 -10.11
CA GLY A 259 0.96 -5.74 -10.50
C GLY A 259 2.13 -5.16 -11.29
N THR A 260 1.92 -4.00 -11.87
CA THR A 260 2.98 -3.22 -12.52
C THR A 260 3.22 -1.94 -11.74
N ARG A 261 4.38 -1.83 -11.07
CA ARG A 261 4.81 -0.58 -10.47
C ARG A 261 5.31 0.34 -11.58
N MET A 262 4.76 1.54 -11.64
CA MET A 262 5.19 2.56 -12.60
C MET A 262 5.63 3.83 -11.86
N GLU A 263 6.60 4.53 -12.45
CA GLU A 263 7.16 5.74 -11.88
C GLU A 263 7.29 6.85 -12.93
N ARG A 264 7.18 8.11 -12.47
CA ARG A 264 7.46 9.32 -13.23
C ARG A 264 8.33 10.25 -12.38
N GLY A 265 9.46 10.69 -12.91
CA GLY A 265 10.48 11.50 -12.22
C GLY A 265 11.76 10.71 -11.95
N PRO A 266 12.64 11.23 -11.09
CA PRO A 266 13.88 10.56 -10.71
C PRO A 266 13.61 9.24 -9.98
N ALA A 267 14.43 8.22 -10.19
CA ALA A 267 14.30 6.96 -9.49
C ALA A 267 14.49 7.12 -7.97
N LEU A 268 13.67 6.44 -7.20
CA LEU A 268 13.84 6.37 -5.74
C LEU A 268 15.02 5.45 -5.40
N ARG A 269 15.80 5.86 -4.38
CA ARG A 269 16.88 5.02 -3.86
C ARG A 269 16.29 3.98 -2.92
N MET A 270 15.80 2.87 -3.49
CA MET A 270 15.15 1.82 -2.74
C MET A 270 16.01 0.55 -2.66
N ARG A 271 15.68 -0.30 -1.70
CA ARG A 271 16.23 -1.63 -1.52
C ARG A 271 15.09 -2.65 -1.68
N PRO A 272 14.85 -3.11 -2.91
CA PRO A 272 13.77 -4.06 -3.18
C PRO A 272 13.89 -5.36 -2.36
N ASP A 273 15.11 -5.78 -2.06
CA ASP A 273 15.47 -6.95 -1.24
C ASP A 273 14.99 -6.84 0.24
N TRP A 274 14.65 -5.64 0.72
CA TRP A 274 14.12 -5.41 2.06
C TRP A 274 12.60 -5.22 2.09
N LEU A 275 11.93 -5.18 0.93
CA LEU A 275 10.51 -4.88 0.83
C LEU A 275 9.68 -6.15 0.61
N TYR A 276 8.76 -6.42 1.52
CA TYR A 276 7.88 -7.59 1.53
C TYR A 276 6.38 -7.22 1.62
N GLY A 277 6.06 -5.93 1.68
CA GLY A 277 4.69 -5.42 1.69
C GLY A 277 4.62 -3.91 1.71
N GLN A 278 3.48 -3.38 1.29
CA GLN A 278 3.15 -1.96 1.28
C GLN A 278 1.87 -1.72 2.07
N PHE A 279 1.68 -0.52 2.63
CA PHE A 279 0.40 -0.14 3.26
C PHE A 279 -0.77 -0.27 2.29
N GLY A 280 -0.52 -0.10 1.01
CA GLY A 280 -1.49 -0.28 -0.07
C GLY A 280 -1.05 0.42 -1.34
N GLY A 281 -1.63 0.05 -2.48
CA GLY A 281 -1.27 0.60 -3.79
C GLY A 281 -1.61 2.09 -3.99
N ALA A 282 -2.15 2.76 -2.97
CA ALA A 282 -2.50 4.17 -3.02
C ALA A 282 -1.68 5.04 -2.05
N ILE A 283 -0.91 4.44 -1.15
CA ILE A 283 -0.19 5.17 -0.10
C ILE A 283 1.25 4.67 0.13
N GLY A 284 1.68 3.69 -0.64
CA GLY A 284 3.04 3.13 -0.57
C GLY A 284 3.28 2.03 0.44
#